data_02423b8c11f2fe0690d6adf54d583e25
#
_entry.id   02423b8c11f2fe0690d6adf54d583e25
#
_cell.length_a   1.000
_cell.length_b   1.000
_cell.length_c   1.000
_cell.angle_alpha   90.00
_cell.angle_beta   90.00
_cell.angle_gamma   90.00
#
_symmetry.space_group_name_H-M   'P 1'
#
loop_
_entity.id
_entity.type
_entity.pdbx_description
1 polymer ?
#
loop_
_entity_poly.entity_id
_entity_poly.type
_entity_poly.pdbx_seq_one_letter_code
_entity_poly.pdbx_strand_id
1 'polypeptide(L)'
;MIRALPRTRQRGATLVITLVMLVLITLFAIAAITLSNSSSKVVGNMQAKKTTDAMAQRVVDQVISEGLFGDKRLVPVVPSWKPAGYTIEVTQRHCKAFTPTLLDPQTGTTTWEFDVCVRDSFTGAKSYIRQGVAVKTLTAGTPCPSSVFVATAC
;
A
#
# COMPACT_ATOMS: atom_id res chain seq x y z
N MET A 1 66.80 22.27 -44.15
CA MET A 1 67.27 21.96 -42.78
C MET A 1 66.09 21.84 -41.86
N ILE A 2 65.63 20.61 -41.54
CA ILE A 2 64.50 20.34 -40.65
C ILE A 2 65.07 20.12 -39.26
N ARG A 3 64.79 21.02 -38.33
CA ARG A 3 65.24 20.96 -36.93
C ARG A 3 64.39 19.95 -36.21
N ALA A 4 64.97 18.81 -35.83
CA ALA A 4 64.35 17.81 -34.98
C ALA A 4 64.17 18.40 -33.54
N LEU A 5 62.94 18.54 -33.07
CA LEU A 5 62.61 18.94 -31.70
C LEU A 5 63.02 17.82 -30.75
N PRO A 6 63.65 18.14 -29.61
CA PRO A 6 64.04 17.14 -28.59
C PRO A 6 62.81 16.53 -27.98
N ARG A 7 62.66 15.20 -28.09
CA ARG A 7 61.67 14.38 -27.41
C ARG A 7 61.99 14.35 -25.91
N THR A 8 61.43 15.25 -25.12
CA THR A 8 61.52 15.21 -23.68
C THR A 8 60.89 13.93 -23.11
N ARG A 9 61.67 13.20 -22.33
CA ARG A 9 61.22 11.96 -21.66
C ARG A 9 60.15 12.26 -20.62
N GLN A 10 58.86 12.16 -20.98
CA GLN A 10 57.69 12.33 -20.05
C GLN A 10 57.27 10.99 -19.42
N ARG A 11 58.17 10.08 -19.13
CA ARG A 11 57.85 8.73 -18.63
C ARG A 11 57.30 8.69 -17.19
N GLY A 12 57.51 9.72 -16.35
CA GLY A 12 57.01 9.76 -14.97
C GLY A 12 55.58 10.35 -14.83
N ALA A 13 55.23 11.33 -15.65
CA ALA A 13 53.93 12.03 -15.54
C ALA A 13 52.74 11.13 -15.93
N THR A 14 52.93 10.29 -16.95
CA THR A 14 51.86 9.35 -17.39
C THR A 14 51.47 8.34 -16.32
N LEU A 15 52.41 7.85 -15.54
CA LEU A 15 52.15 6.87 -14.48
C LEU A 15 51.34 7.50 -13.35
N VAL A 16 51.63 8.74 -12.99
CA VAL A 16 50.84 9.48 -11.98
C VAL A 16 49.44 9.75 -12.46
N ILE A 17 49.25 10.19 -13.71
CA ILE A 17 47.94 10.46 -14.30
C ILE A 17 47.09 9.18 -14.36
N THR A 18 47.67 8.04 -14.78
CA THR A 18 46.93 6.76 -14.82
C THR A 18 46.54 6.30 -13.43
N LEU A 19 47.39 6.49 -12.42
CA LEU A 19 47.07 6.12 -11.05
C LEU A 19 45.92 6.99 -10.49
N VAL A 20 45.97 8.29 -10.71
CA VAL A 20 44.89 9.20 -10.29
C VAL A 20 43.56 8.84 -11.00
N MET A 21 43.61 8.59 -12.31
CA MET A 21 42.43 8.18 -13.06
C MET A 21 41.86 6.87 -12.56
N LEU A 22 42.68 5.89 -12.22
CA LEU A 22 42.24 4.62 -11.67
C LEU A 22 41.53 4.81 -10.33
N VAL A 23 42.08 5.65 -9.44
CA VAL A 23 41.43 5.97 -8.16
C VAL A 23 40.11 6.67 -8.37
N LEU A 24 40.01 7.62 -9.28
CA LEU A 24 38.77 8.30 -9.58
C LEU A 24 37.69 7.34 -10.11
N ILE A 25 38.04 6.47 -11.05
CA ILE A 25 37.12 5.48 -11.60
C ILE A 25 36.63 4.50 -10.52
N THR A 26 37.52 4.04 -9.64
CA THR A 26 37.10 3.15 -8.53
C THR A 26 36.17 3.84 -7.55
N LEU A 27 36.37 5.11 -7.22
CA LEU A 27 35.47 5.88 -6.37
C LEU A 27 34.08 6.07 -7.02
N PHE A 28 34.04 6.38 -8.32
CA PHE A 28 32.78 6.45 -9.06
C PHE A 28 32.04 5.11 -9.12
N ALA A 29 32.76 4.00 -9.31
CA ALA A 29 32.16 2.68 -9.32
C ALA A 29 31.52 2.31 -7.98
N ILE A 30 32.18 2.60 -6.85
CA ILE A 30 31.63 2.37 -5.52
C ILE A 30 30.38 3.23 -5.28
N ALA A 31 30.42 4.52 -5.65
CA ALA A 31 29.26 5.40 -5.55
C ALA A 31 28.05 4.91 -6.37
N ALA A 32 28.28 4.44 -7.59
CA ALA A 32 27.24 3.89 -8.46
C ALA A 32 26.58 2.62 -7.87
N ILE A 33 27.37 1.72 -7.28
CA ILE A 33 26.87 0.49 -6.65
C ILE A 33 26.00 0.83 -5.43
N THR A 34 26.40 1.79 -4.59
CA THR A 34 25.61 2.19 -3.41
C THR A 34 24.28 2.80 -3.79
N LEU A 35 24.24 3.64 -4.84
CA LEU A 35 22.99 4.18 -5.36
C LEU A 35 22.06 3.08 -5.91
N SER A 36 22.58 2.14 -6.66
CA SER A 36 21.83 1.02 -7.23
C SER A 36 21.20 0.15 -6.15
N ASN A 37 21.94 -0.19 -5.10
CA ASN A 37 21.44 -0.98 -3.98
C ASN A 37 20.33 -0.25 -3.21
N SER A 38 20.45 1.06 -3.04
CA SER A 38 19.43 1.87 -2.38
C SER A 38 18.13 1.89 -3.18
N SER A 39 18.20 2.11 -4.49
CA SER A 39 17.01 2.13 -5.35
C SER A 39 16.31 0.76 -5.40
N SER A 40 17.05 -0.34 -5.42
CA SER A 40 16.47 -1.69 -5.38
C SER A 40 15.68 -1.96 -4.10
N LYS A 41 16.16 -1.51 -2.94
CA LYS A 41 15.45 -1.62 -1.66
C LYS A 41 14.16 -0.80 -1.66
N VAL A 42 14.20 0.42 -2.19
CA VAL A 42 13.02 1.28 -2.29
C VAL A 42 11.97 0.65 -3.19
N VAL A 43 12.36 0.14 -4.36
CA VAL A 43 11.44 -0.54 -5.28
C VAL A 43 10.82 -1.77 -4.62
N GLY A 44 11.60 -2.61 -3.93
CA GLY A 44 11.08 -3.77 -3.22
C GLY A 44 10.05 -3.40 -2.15
N ASN A 45 10.33 -2.37 -1.34
CA ASN A 45 9.38 -1.89 -0.33
C ASN A 45 8.11 -1.30 -0.96
N MET A 46 8.23 -0.57 -2.08
CA MET A 46 7.07 -0.04 -2.80
C MET A 46 6.21 -1.15 -3.41
N GLN A 47 6.83 -2.21 -3.94
CA GLN A 47 6.09 -3.36 -4.46
C GLN A 47 5.33 -4.07 -3.34
N ALA A 48 5.99 -4.36 -2.21
CA ALA A 48 5.34 -4.97 -1.05
C ALA A 48 4.16 -4.11 -0.56
N LYS A 49 4.33 -2.79 -0.50
CA LYS A 49 3.26 -1.88 -0.11
C LYS A 49 2.10 -1.91 -1.12
N LYS A 50 2.38 -1.81 -2.41
CA LYS A 50 1.35 -1.85 -3.46
C LYS A 50 0.57 -3.16 -3.49
N THR A 51 1.22 -4.31 -3.31
CA THR A 51 0.53 -5.60 -3.25
C THR A 51 -0.37 -5.68 -2.02
N THR A 52 0.08 -5.18 -0.87
CA THR A 52 -0.73 -5.14 0.35
C THR A 52 -1.91 -4.18 0.23
N ASP A 53 -1.72 -3.02 -0.43
CA ASP A 53 -2.81 -2.06 -0.70
C ASP A 53 -3.85 -2.66 -1.67
N ALA A 54 -3.41 -3.32 -2.74
CA ALA A 54 -4.31 -4.01 -3.67
C ALA A 54 -5.10 -5.13 -2.97
N MET A 55 -4.45 -5.87 -2.06
CA MET A 55 -5.12 -6.89 -1.25
C MET A 55 -6.17 -6.26 -0.33
N ALA A 56 -5.86 -5.14 0.31
CA ALA A 56 -6.79 -4.44 1.17
C ALA A 56 -8.02 -3.94 0.39
N GLN A 57 -7.85 -3.42 -0.83
CA GLN A 57 -8.96 -3.04 -1.70
C GLN A 57 -9.84 -4.25 -2.05
N ARG A 58 -9.22 -5.38 -2.40
CA ARG A 58 -9.97 -6.61 -2.68
C ARG A 58 -10.79 -7.08 -1.47
N VAL A 59 -10.25 -6.95 -0.26
CA VAL A 59 -10.97 -7.27 0.98
C VAL A 59 -12.16 -6.33 1.16
N VAL A 60 -11.99 -5.03 0.92
CA VAL A 60 -13.08 -4.04 0.97
C VAL A 60 -14.20 -4.43 0.00
N ASP A 61 -13.86 -4.71 -1.26
CA ASP A 61 -14.84 -5.10 -2.28
C ASP A 61 -15.59 -6.37 -1.89
N GLN A 62 -14.89 -7.33 -1.29
CA GLN A 62 -15.51 -8.56 -0.83
C GLN A 62 -16.41 -8.36 0.39
N VAL A 63 -15.99 -7.55 1.37
CA VAL A 63 -16.83 -7.17 2.51
C VAL A 63 -18.12 -6.50 2.04
N ILE A 64 -18.03 -5.62 1.05
CA ILE A 64 -19.19 -4.96 0.47
C ILE A 64 -20.08 -5.97 -0.26
N SER A 65 -19.51 -6.84 -1.09
CA SER A 65 -20.27 -7.81 -1.88
C SER A 65 -20.95 -8.87 -1.01
N GLU A 66 -20.26 -9.43 -0.03
CA GLU A 66 -20.82 -10.43 0.89
C GLU A 66 -21.84 -9.80 1.85
N GLY A 67 -21.54 -8.63 2.38
CA GLY A 67 -22.44 -7.92 3.29
C GLY A 67 -23.70 -7.39 2.62
N LEU A 68 -23.60 -6.89 1.37
CA LEU A 68 -24.72 -6.30 0.64
C LEU A 68 -25.59 -7.34 -0.07
N PHE A 69 -24.97 -8.39 -0.61
CA PHE A 69 -25.66 -9.37 -1.47
C PHE A 69 -25.88 -10.73 -0.80
N GLY A 70 -25.12 -11.07 0.25
CA GLY A 70 -25.14 -12.41 0.86
C GLY A 70 -26.28 -12.62 1.86
N ASP A 71 -26.53 -11.73 2.77
CA ASP A 71 -27.50 -11.95 3.84
C ASP A 71 -28.02 -10.62 4.37
N LYS A 72 -28.93 -9.97 3.75
CA LYS A 72 -29.75 -8.78 4.13
C LYS A 72 -29.39 -7.98 5.40
N ARG A 73 -28.30 -8.33 6.06
CA ARG A 73 -27.74 -7.74 7.27
C ARG A 73 -26.44 -7.04 6.97
N LEU A 74 -26.37 -6.03 6.27
CA LEU A 74 -25.29 -5.07 6.02
C LEU A 74 -24.23 -4.96 7.15
N VAL A 75 -23.80 -6.07 7.69
CA VAL A 75 -22.77 -6.13 8.72
C VAL A 75 -21.45 -6.43 8.03
N PRO A 76 -20.41 -5.59 8.18
CA PRO A 76 -19.09 -5.90 7.69
C PRO A 76 -18.58 -7.18 8.35
N VAL A 77 -18.47 -8.24 7.58
CA VAL A 77 -17.99 -9.55 8.03
C VAL A 77 -16.59 -9.78 7.49
N VAL A 78 -15.74 -10.41 8.28
CA VAL A 78 -14.44 -10.86 7.78
C VAL A 78 -14.69 -11.83 6.64
N PRO A 79 -14.12 -11.61 5.43
CA PRO A 79 -14.35 -12.49 4.28
C PRO A 79 -14.02 -13.95 4.60
N SER A 80 -14.81 -14.85 4.07
CA SER A 80 -14.56 -16.30 4.17
C SER A 80 -13.24 -16.70 3.51
N TRP A 81 -12.83 -15.93 2.52
CA TRP A 81 -11.57 -16.11 1.81
C TRP A 81 -10.41 -15.46 2.54
N LYS A 82 -9.43 -16.27 2.93
CA LYS A 82 -8.17 -15.80 3.53
C LYS A 82 -7.00 -16.22 2.66
N PRO A 83 -6.33 -15.29 1.99
CA PRO A 83 -5.13 -15.62 1.23
C PRO A 83 -3.99 -16.03 2.17
N ALA A 84 -3.22 -17.04 1.77
CA ALA A 84 -2.06 -17.47 2.52
C ALA A 84 -1.04 -16.32 2.64
N GLY A 85 -0.45 -16.15 3.83
CA GLY A 85 0.56 -15.12 4.06
C GLY A 85 0.01 -13.73 4.42
N TYR A 86 -1.31 -13.55 4.55
CA TYR A 86 -1.90 -12.29 4.97
C TYR A 86 -2.75 -12.45 6.23
N THR A 87 -2.62 -11.49 7.13
CA THR A 87 -3.53 -11.32 8.26
C THR A 87 -4.54 -10.22 7.89
N ILE A 88 -5.83 -10.54 7.99
CA ILE A 88 -6.91 -9.63 7.63
C ILE A 88 -7.77 -9.41 8.86
N GLU A 89 -7.99 -8.14 9.20
CA GLU A 89 -8.87 -7.70 10.25
C GLU A 89 -9.89 -6.72 9.67
N VAL A 90 -11.17 -6.96 9.94
CA VAL A 90 -12.27 -6.08 9.55
C VAL A 90 -12.97 -5.64 10.80
N THR A 91 -13.04 -4.33 11.03
CA THR A 91 -13.64 -3.74 12.23
C THR A 91 -14.74 -2.77 11.82
N GLN A 92 -15.94 -3.02 12.30
CA GLN A 92 -17.04 -2.07 12.16
C GLN A 92 -16.82 -0.89 13.09
N ARG A 93 -16.88 0.34 12.55
CA ARG A 93 -16.67 1.56 13.33
C ARG A 93 -17.96 2.25 13.70
N HIS A 94 -18.77 2.50 12.71
CA HIS A 94 -19.97 3.30 12.89
C HIS A 94 -21.08 2.77 12.02
N CYS A 95 -22.28 2.77 12.58
CA CYS A 95 -23.51 2.54 11.85
C CYS A 95 -24.47 3.68 12.15
N LYS A 96 -24.91 4.37 11.11
CA LYS A 96 -25.99 5.36 11.22
C LYS A 96 -27.28 4.69 10.81
N ALA A 97 -28.24 4.69 11.71
CA ALA A 97 -29.56 4.11 11.50
C ALA A 97 -30.27 4.73 10.29
N PHE A 98 -31.27 4.03 9.83
CA PHE A 98 -32.14 4.42 8.73
C PHE A 98 -32.58 5.89 8.85
N THR A 99 -32.28 6.65 7.81
CA THR A 99 -32.73 8.05 7.68
C THR A 99 -33.74 8.11 6.53
N PRO A 100 -35.03 8.36 6.80
CA PRO A 100 -36.05 8.41 5.75
C PRO A 100 -35.79 9.57 4.77
N THR A 101 -36.18 9.39 3.53
CA THR A 101 -36.13 10.47 2.54
C THR A 101 -37.32 11.39 2.69
N LEU A 102 -37.15 12.67 2.38
CA LEU A 102 -38.23 13.67 2.48
C LEU A 102 -39.40 13.39 1.54
N LEU A 103 -39.16 12.70 0.42
CA LEU A 103 -40.16 12.43 -0.61
C LEU A 103 -40.93 11.13 -0.39
N ASP A 104 -40.34 10.18 0.31
CA ASP A 104 -40.93 8.88 0.58
C ASP A 104 -40.40 8.33 1.92
N PRO A 105 -41.25 8.35 2.97
CA PRO A 105 -40.86 7.87 4.29
C PRO A 105 -40.61 6.36 4.35
N GLN A 106 -40.98 5.59 3.32
CA GLN A 106 -40.70 4.16 3.22
C GLN A 106 -39.30 3.88 2.66
N THR A 107 -38.69 4.86 1.99
CA THR A 107 -37.32 4.76 1.51
C THR A 107 -36.39 5.55 2.41
N GLY A 108 -35.26 4.97 2.72
CA GLY A 108 -34.24 5.62 3.54
C GLY A 108 -32.86 5.07 3.30
N THR A 109 -31.88 5.70 3.96
CA THR A 109 -30.47 5.35 3.81
C THR A 109 -29.90 4.91 5.15
N THR A 110 -29.25 3.75 5.16
CA THR A 110 -28.43 3.28 6.28
C THR A 110 -26.97 3.40 5.88
N THR A 111 -26.17 4.01 6.72
CA THR A 111 -24.74 4.22 6.46
C THR A 111 -23.88 3.38 7.40
N TRP A 112 -22.95 2.66 6.84
CA TRP A 112 -21.97 1.84 7.57
C TRP A 112 -20.58 2.38 7.34
N GLU A 113 -19.76 2.39 8.39
CA GLU A 113 -18.33 2.71 8.32
C GLU A 113 -17.55 1.55 8.92
N PHE A 114 -16.56 1.07 8.20
CA PHE A 114 -15.71 -0.03 8.65
C PHE A 114 -14.25 0.21 8.24
N ASP A 115 -13.37 -0.37 9.03
CA ASP A 115 -11.94 -0.36 8.82
C ASP A 115 -11.48 -1.75 8.36
N VAL A 116 -10.65 -1.78 7.34
CA VAL A 116 -9.96 -2.99 6.89
C VAL A 116 -8.48 -2.82 7.11
N CYS A 117 -7.89 -3.74 7.84
CA CYS A 117 -6.46 -3.84 8.05
C CYS A 117 -5.93 -5.13 7.42
N VAL A 118 -4.94 -5.00 6.57
CA VAL A 118 -4.23 -6.13 5.96
C VAL A 118 -2.75 -6.02 6.25
N ARG A 119 -2.18 -7.09 6.77
CA ARG A 119 -0.75 -7.23 7.05
C ARG A 119 -0.19 -8.41 6.25
N ASP A 120 0.88 -8.18 5.51
CA ASP A 120 1.68 -9.23 4.90
C ASP A 120 2.62 -9.83 5.94
N SER A 121 2.54 -11.15 6.16
CA SER A 121 3.33 -11.87 7.16
C SER A 121 4.80 -12.03 6.74
N PHE A 122 5.12 -11.95 5.44
CA PHE A 122 6.46 -12.13 4.92
C PHE A 122 7.27 -10.83 4.91
N THR A 123 6.67 -9.76 4.41
CA THR A 123 7.36 -8.46 4.28
C THR A 123 7.10 -7.54 5.46
N GLY A 124 6.08 -7.82 6.28
CA GLY A 124 5.62 -6.95 7.35
C GLY A 124 4.90 -5.68 6.85
N ALA A 125 4.67 -5.56 5.54
CA ALA A 125 3.94 -4.45 4.97
C ALA A 125 2.49 -4.43 5.49
N LYS A 126 1.99 -3.23 5.79
CA LYS A 126 0.64 -3.03 6.31
C LYS A 126 -0.14 -2.08 5.42
N SER A 127 -1.42 -2.35 5.26
CA SER A 127 -2.39 -1.45 4.64
C SER A 127 -3.60 -1.29 5.52
N TYR A 128 -4.07 -0.06 5.62
CA TYR A 128 -5.24 0.31 6.38
C TYR A 128 -6.16 1.15 5.50
N ILE A 129 -7.40 0.70 5.35
CA ILE A 129 -8.42 1.38 4.56
C ILE A 129 -9.66 1.58 5.41
N ARG A 130 -10.16 2.81 5.44
CA ARG A 130 -11.44 3.15 6.01
C ARG A 130 -12.44 3.35 4.88
N GLN A 131 -13.55 2.62 4.94
CA GLN A 131 -14.59 2.66 3.93
C GLN A 131 -15.95 2.94 4.56
N GLY A 132 -16.66 3.90 3.96
CA GLY A 132 -18.06 4.15 4.24
C GLY A 132 -18.93 3.60 3.12
N VAL A 133 -20.06 2.98 3.46
CA VAL A 133 -21.05 2.48 2.51
C VAL A 133 -22.43 2.95 2.94
N ALA A 134 -23.15 3.59 2.01
CA ALA A 134 -24.52 4.02 2.19
C ALA A 134 -25.44 3.14 1.35
N VAL A 135 -26.39 2.50 2.00
CA VAL A 135 -27.35 1.60 1.35
C VAL A 135 -28.73 2.17 1.44
N LYS A 136 -29.36 2.28 0.28
CA LYS A 136 -30.75 2.71 0.17
C LYS A 136 -31.67 1.49 0.27
N THR A 137 -32.56 1.50 1.25
CA THR A 137 -33.51 0.40 1.51
C THR A 137 -34.97 0.93 1.46
N LEU A 138 -35.90 0.03 1.11
CA LEU A 138 -37.34 0.33 1.02
C LEU A 138 -38.08 0.22 2.36
N THR A 139 -37.45 -0.27 3.39
CA THR A 139 -38.03 -0.42 4.73
C THR A 139 -37.02 -0.01 5.79
N ALA A 140 -37.51 0.40 6.95
CA ALA A 140 -36.67 0.64 8.13
C ALA A 140 -35.80 -0.60 8.35
N GLY A 141 -34.55 -0.49 7.87
CA GLY A 141 -33.62 -1.61 7.81
C GLY A 141 -33.20 -2.09 9.18
N THR A 142 -32.37 -3.10 9.20
CA THR A 142 -31.76 -3.67 10.40
C THR A 142 -31.23 -2.58 11.33
N PRO A 143 -31.67 -2.57 12.59
CA PRO A 143 -31.14 -1.60 13.54
C PRO A 143 -29.63 -1.75 13.65
N CYS A 144 -28.94 -0.63 13.72
CA CYS A 144 -27.51 -0.63 13.99
C CYS A 144 -27.23 -1.40 15.29
N PRO A 145 -26.30 -2.35 15.32
CA PRO A 145 -25.93 -3.04 16.56
C PRO A 145 -25.45 -2.00 17.57
N SER A 146 -25.90 -2.14 18.80
CA SER A 146 -25.55 -1.24 19.91
C SER A 146 -24.08 -1.36 20.35
N SER A 147 -23.35 -2.37 19.89
CA SER A 147 -21.95 -2.58 20.20
C SER A 147 -21.05 -1.83 19.22
N VAL A 148 -20.44 -0.76 19.69
CA VAL A 148 -19.32 -0.10 19.00
C VAL A 148 -18.11 -1.02 19.18
N PHE A 149 -17.65 -1.63 18.08
CA PHE A 149 -16.42 -2.41 18.12
C PHE A 149 -15.22 -1.48 18.28
N VAL A 150 -14.42 -1.75 19.30
CA VAL A 150 -13.16 -1.03 19.52
C VAL A 150 -12.22 -1.36 18.37
N ALA A 151 -11.75 -0.33 17.67
CA ALA A 151 -10.77 -0.47 16.62
C ALA A 151 -9.48 -1.08 17.20
N THR A 152 -9.17 -2.30 16.83
CA THR A 152 -7.83 -2.84 17.02
C THR A 152 -6.91 -2.11 16.03
N ALA A 153 -5.91 -1.44 16.58
CA ALA A 153 -4.93 -0.73 15.73
C ALA A 153 -4.16 -1.76 14.89
N CYS A 154 -4.08 -1.52 13.62
CA CYS A 154 -3.29 -2.27 12.64
C CYS A 154 -1.79 -2.30 12.96
#